data_b1d3c987764ec283c94cf48c14e12184
#
_entry.id   b1d3c987764ec283c94cf48c14e12184
#
_cell.length_a   1.000
_cell.length_b   1.000
_cell.length_c   1.000
_cell.angle_alpha   90.00
_cell.angle_beta   90.00
_cell.angle_gamma   90.00
#
_symmetry.space_group_name_H-M   'P 1'
#
loop_
_entity.id
_entity.type
_entity.pdbx_description
1 polymer ?
#
loop_
_entity_poly.entity_id
_entity_poly.type
_entity_poly.pdbx_seq_one_letter_code
_entity_poly.pdbx_strand_id
1 'polypeptide(L)'
;MSFRSLRPTKLVIAAVAVGAMALATAAQAHPRLVSASPAANTAIASTKELKLTFSEALVAQFSGMSVLMTDMPGMKMTAPMSVGSVTSTVAADGKTLVGTLKSPLPAGTFTLGWHAVTADTHRVEGSYSFTVK
;
A
#
# COMPACT_ATOMS: atom_id res chain seq x y z
N MET A 1 -19.52 77.69 37.10
CA MET A 1 -19.18 76.34 37.51
C MET A 1 -19.43 75.44 36.29
N SER A 2 -18.37 75.01 35.62
CA SER A 2 -18.46 74.17 34.45
C SER A 2 -18.18 72.71 34.87
N PHE A 3 -19.19 71.91 34.84
CA PHE A 3 -19.01 70.47 34.98
C PHE A 3 -18.53 69.90 33.62
N ARG A 4 -17.25 69.56 33.54
CA ARG A 4 -16.73 68.82 32.43
C ARG A 4 -17.14 67.36 32.60
N SER A 5 -18.08 66.98 31.76
CA SER A 5 -18.49 65.60 31.58
C SER A 5 -17.33 64.83 30.96
N LEU A 6 -16.71 63.94 31.71
CA LEU A 6 -15.78 62.96 31.20
C LEU A 6 -16.58 61.87 30.48
N ARG A 7 -16.48 61.85 29.19
CA ARG A 7 -17.04 60.74 28.38
C ARG A 7 -16.16 59.50 28.53
N PRO A 8 -16.69 58.36 28.89
CA PRO A 8 -15.93 57.13 28.90
C PRO A 8 -15.66 56.74 27.49
N THR A 9 -14.40 56.70 27.13
CA THR A 9 -13.93 56.12 25.84
C THR A 9 -14.23 54.61 25.89
N LYS A 10 -15.23 54.19 25.11
CA LYS A 10 -15.48 52.80 24.92
C LYS A 10 -14.34 52.21 24.11
N LEU A 11 -13.48 51.44 24.80
CA LEU A 11 -12.46 50.65 24.17
C LEU A 11 -13.21 49.49 23.49
N VAL A 12 -13.36 49.58 22.19
CA VAL A 12 -13.84 48.46 21.38
C VAL A 12 -12.65 47.54 21.19
N ILE A 13 -12.59 46.52 22.02
CA ILE A 13 -11.67 45.41 21.79
C ILE A 13 -12.32 44.62 20.65
N ALA A 14 -11.85 44.83 19.46
CA ALA A 14 -12.13 43.93 18.35
C ALA A 14 -11.33 42.66 18.60
N ALA A 15 -12.03 41.66 19.14
CA ALA A 15 -11.51 40.32 19.17
C ALA A 15 -11.47 39.80 17.74
N VAL A 16 -10.30 39.91 17.11
CA VAL A 16 -10.01 39.19 15.88
C VAL A 16 -9.93 37.72 16.25
N ALA A 17 -11.05 37.03 16.14
CA ALA A 17 -11.07 35.59 16.13
C ALA A 17 -10.39 35.16 14.81
N VAL A 18 -9.07 34.99 14.86
CA VAL A 18 -8.35 34.26 13.83
C VAL A 18 -8.80 32.82 13.95
N GLY A 19 -9.87 32.50 13.23
CA GLY A 19 -10.23 31.13 12.97
C GLY A 19 -9.06 30.49 12.25
N ALA A 20 -8.22 29.78 12.99
CA ALA A 20 -7.32 28.81 12.39
C ALA A 20 -8.19 27.76 11.72
N MET A 21 -8.52 27.98 10.45
CA MET A 21 -8.94 26.93 9.58
C MET A 21 -7.74 25.98 9.49
N ALA A 22 -7.73 24.99 10.36
CA ALA A 22 -6.95 23.80 10.12
C ALA A 22 -7.51 23.23 8.82
N LEU A 23 -6.82 23.54 7.73
CA LEU A 23 -6.95 22.79 6.50
C LEU A 23 -6.51 21.38 6.87
N ALA A 24 -7.45 20.56 7.30
CA ALA A 24 -7.28 19.13 7.33
C ALA A 24 -7.03 18.76 5.85
N THR A 25 -5.76 18.71 5.47
CA THR A 25 -5.40 18.00 4.26
C THR A 25 -5.94 16.60 4.48
N ALA A 26 -7.01 16.27 3.77
CA ALA A 26 -7.43 14.90 3.67
C ALA A 26 -6.20 14.14 3.21
N ALA A 27 -5.52 13.45 4.13
CA ALA A 27 -4.46 12.54 3.79
C ALA A 27 -5.11 11.53 2.88
N GLN A 28 -4.88 11.66 1.58
CA GLN A 28 -5.30 10.64 0.63
C GLN A 28 -4.48 9.41 0.96
N ALA A 29 -5.10 8.50 1.71
CA ALA A 29 -4.54 7.22 2.05
C ALA A 29 -4.55 6.36 0.79
N HIS A 30 -3.61 6.63 -0.14
CA HIS A 30 -3.31 5.69 -1.20
C HIS A 30 -2.49 4.56 -0.58
N PRO A 31 -2.97 3.31 -0.62
CA PRO A 31 -2.17 2.19 -0.15
C PRO A 31 -0.87 2.13 -0.94
N ARG A 32 0.23 2.06 -0.23
CA ARG A 32 1.57 1.91 -0.81
C ARG A 32 2.17 0.60 -0.34
N LEU A 33 2.88 -0.06 -1.22
CA LEU A 33 3.70 -1.20 -0.86
C LEU A 33 4.88 -0.71 -0.01
N VAL A 34 4.92 -1.14 1.25
CA VAL A 34 5.95 -0.75 2.22
C VAL A 34 7.09 -1.74 2.23
N SER A 35 6.77 -3.03 2.16
CA SER A 35 7.77 -4.11 2.11
C SER A 35 7.24 -5.30 1.34
N ALA A 36 8.16 -6.08 0.80
CA ALA A 36 7.85 -7.29 0.04
C ALA A 36 8.86 -8.39 0.37
N SER A 37 8.39 -9.61 0.41
CA SER A 37 9.21 -10.82 0.53
C SER A 37 8.67 -11.88 -0.43
N PRO A 38 9.39 -12.26 -1.48
CA PRO A 38 10.70 -11.75 -1.92
C PRO A 38 10.67 -10.25 -2.27
N ALA A 39 11.80 -9.57 -2.05
CA ALA A 39 11.94 -8.17 -2.46
C ALA A 39 12.17 -8.05 -3.97
N ALA A 40 11.83 -6.91 -4.53
CA ALA A 40 12.05 -6.62 -5.95
C ALA A 40 13.53 -6.74 -6.34
N ASN A 41 13.77 -7.32 -7.51
CA ASN A 41 15.11 -7.48 -8.11
C ASN A 41 16.11 -8.26 -7.24
N THR A 42 15.62 -9.15 -6.39
CA THR A 42 16.46 -10.04 -5.57
C THR A 42 16.51 -11.45 -6.14
N ALA A 43 17.54 -12.19 -5.77
CA ALA A 43 17.67 -13.61 -6.02
C ALA A 43 17.56 -14.37 -4.70
N ILE A 44 16.63 -15.29 -4.61
CA ILE A 44 16.31 -16.01 -3.38
C ILE A 44 16.41 -17.51 -3.57
N ALA A 45 16.47 -18.26 -2.47
CA ALA A 45 16.15 -19.68 -2.47
C ALA A 45 14.65 -19.88 -2.73
N SER A 46 14.26 -21.09 -3.10
CA SER A 46 12.86 -21.39 -3.37
C SER A 46 11.94 -21.07 -2.18
N THR A 47 10.73 -20.61 -2.46
CA THR A 47 9.72 -20.27 -1.46
C THR A 47 8.34 -20.75 -1.88
N LYS A 48 7.49 -21.02 -0.90
CA LYS A 48 6.04 -21.25 -1.07
C LYS A 48 5.21 -20.07 -0.60
N GLU A 49 5.81 -19.10 0.04
CA GLU A 49 5.11 -17.98 0.67
C GLU A 49 5.63 -16.65 0.14
N LEU A 50 4.68 -15.78 -0.16
CA LEU A 50 4.91 -14.43 -0.67
C LEU A 50 4.21 -13.46 0.28
N LYS A 51 4.87 -12.39 0.66
CA LYS A 51 4.30 -11.38 1.57
C LYS A 51 4.46 -9.98 1.00
N LEU A 52 3.38 -9.23 1.01
CA LEU A 52 3.34 -7.82 0.62
C LEU A 52 2.71 -7.03 1.75
N THR A 53 3.47 -6.13 2.35
CA THR A 53 2.96 -5.25 3.41
C THR A 53 2.67 -3.87 2.86
N PHE A 54 1.46 -3.39 3.11
CA PHE A 54 0.97 -2.11 2.63
C PHE A 54 0.85 -1.09 3.78
N SER A 55 0.77 0.17 3.42
CA SER A 55 0.64 1.28 4.38
C SER A 55 -0.75 1.36 5.02
N GLU A 56 -1.76 0.73 4.42
CA GLU A 56 -3.17 0.82 4.82
C GLU A 56 -3.77 -0.57 5.00
N ALA A 57 -4.84 -0.65 5.78
CA ALA A 57 -5.59 -1.88 5.97
C ALA A 57 -6.28 -2.33 4.67
N LEU A 58 -6.22 -3.62 4.39
CA LEU A 58 -6.70 -4.24 3.18
C LEU A 58 -8.05 -4.93 3.38
N VAL A 59 -8.86 -4.94 2.31
CA VAL A 59 -10.06 -5.78 2.22
C VAL A 59 -9.65 -7.09 1.56
N ALA A 60 -9.62 -8.15 2.34
CA ALA A 60 -9.10 -9.46 1.92
C ALA A 60 -9.79 -10.01 0.67
N GLN A 61 -11.11 -9.93 0.59
CA GLN A 61 -11.88 -10.49 -0.52
C GLN A 61 -11.67 -9.76 -1.86
N PHE A 62 -11.10 -8.56 -1.85
CA PHE A 62 -10.84 -7.76 -3.05
C PHE A 62 -9.35 -7.53 -3.33
N SER A 63 -8.48 -8.13 -2.52
CA SER A 63 -7.04 -8.03 -2.67
C SER A 63 -6.46 -9.39 -3.02
N GLY A 64 -5.42 -9.39 -3.85
CA GLY A 64 -4.81 -10.64 -4.26
C GLY A 64 -3.50 -10.45 -5.02
N MET A 65 -2.88 -11.57 -5.36
CA MET A 65 -1.65 -11.59 -6.12
C MET A 65 -1.62 -12.75 -7.11
N SER A 66 -0.77 -12.61 -8.12
CA SER A 66 -0.49 -13.64 -9.11
C SER A 66 1.00 -13.69 -9.39
N VAL A 67 1.49 -14.84 -9.84
CA VAL A 67 2.90 -15.02 -10.17
C VAL A 67 3.01 -15.63 -11.55
N LEU A 68 3.84 -15.01 -12.39
CA LEU A 68 4.17 -15.49 -13.71
C LEU A 68 5.67 -15.80 -13.79
N MET A 69 6.02 -16.93 -14.35
CA MET A 69 7.40 -17.23 -14.73
C MET A 69 7.69 -16.54 -16.05
N THR A 70 8.73 -15.73 -16.09
CA THR A 70 9.12 -14.97 -17.28
C THR A 70 10.42 -15.45 -17.90
N ASP A 71 11.24 -16.18 -17.14
CA ASP A 71 12.44 -16.81 -17.64
C ASP A 71 12.71 -18.12 -16.90
N MET A 72 13.16 -19.13 -17.63
CA MET A 72 13.53 -20.44 -17.14
C MET A 72 14.96 -20.77 -17.55
N PRO A 73 15.85 -21.13 -16.60
CA PRO A 73 17.22 -21.48 -16.93
C PRO A 73 17.31 -22.60 -17.95
N GLY A 74 18.09 -22.40 -19.01
CA GLY A 74 18.31 -23.39 -20.06
C GLY A 74 17.16 -23.55 -21.05
N MET A 75 16.12 -22.77 -20.96
CA MET A 75 14.97 -22.79 -21.87
C MET A 75 14.57 -21.40 -22.30
N LYS A 76 14.46 -21.17 -23.61
CA LYS A 76 13.93 -19.90 -24.13
C LYS A 76 12.41 -19.90 -24.02
N MET A 77 11.87 -19.01 -23.18
CA MET A 77 10.42 -18.82 -23.08
C MET A 77 9.92 -17.86 -24.15
N THR A 78 8.83 -18.21 -24.80
CA THR A 78 8.19 -17.36 -25.82
C THR A 78 7.09 -16.48 -25.23
N ALA A 79 6.58 -16.83 -24.05
CA ALA A 79 5.56 -16.07 -23.31
C ALA A 79 5.65 -16.38 -21.83
N PRO A 80 5.22 -15.44 -20.94
CA PRO A 80 5.12 -15.73 -19.52
C PRO A 80 4.17 -16.89 -19.22
N MET A 81 4.47 -17.66 -18.20
CA MET A 81 3.73 -18.85 -17.82
C MET A 81 3.24 -18.73 -16.37
N SER A 82 1.96 -19.00 -16.14
CA SER A 82 1.41 -19.05 -14.78
C SER A 82 2.03 -20.20 -14.00
N VAL A 83 2.41 -19.95 -12.75
CA VAL A 83 2.93 -20.98 -11.84
C VAL A 83 1.82 -21.70 -11.05
N GLY A 84 0.58 -21.48 -11.42
CA GLY A 84 -0.60 -22.03 -10.76
C GLY A 84 -1.30 -21.01 -9.86
N SER A 85 -2.24 -21.49 -9.08
CA SER A 85 -3.03 -20.63 -8.19
C SER A 85 -2.22 -20.19 -6.98
N VAL A 86 -2.32 -18.90 -6.67
CA VAL A 86 -1.84 -18.32 -5.42
C VAL A 86 -3.05 -18.09 -4.51
N THR A 87 -3.05 -18.70 -3.36
CA THR A 87 -4.07 -18.43 -2.34
C THR A 87 -3.69 -17.18 -1.58
N SER A 88 -4.50 -16.13 -1.68
CA SER A 88 -4.24 -14.86 -1.04
C SER A 88 -5.08 -14.68 0.22
N THR A 89 -4.43 -14.32 1.32
CA THR A 89 -5.06 -14.00 2.60
C THR A 89 -4.47 -12.73 3.16
N VAL A 90 -5.16 -12.08 4.08
CA VAL A 90 -4.64 -10.93 4.83
C VAL A 90 -4.26 -11.37 6.22
N ALA A 91 -3.04 -11.05 6.64
CA ALA A 91 -2.52 -11.38 7.97
C ALA A 91 -3.26 -10.63 9.08
N ALA A 92 -2.99 -11.01 10.34
CA ALA A 92 -3.66 -10.44 11.51
C ALA A 92 -3.45 -8.93 11.68
N ASP A 93 -2.36 -8.37 11.12
CA ASP A 93 -2.12 -6.92 11.12
C ASP A 93 -3.06 -6.13 10.20
N GLY A 94 -3.83 -6.83 9.36
CA GLY A 94 -4.74 -6.23 8.39
C GLY A 94 -4.07 -5.56 7.19
N LYS A 95 -2.75 -5.51 7.13
CA LYS A 95 -1.96 -4.77 6.15
C LYS A 95 -1.06 -5.63 5.28
N THR A 96 -0.84 -6.87 5.66
CA THR A 96 0.02 -7.81 4.94
C THR A 96 -0.81 -8.79 4.14
N LEU A 97 -0.63 -8.73 2.82
CA LEU A 97 -1.20 -9.70 1.91
C LEU A 97 -0.24 -10.89 1.82
N VAL A 98 -0.72 -12.07 2.17
CA VAL A 98 0.06 -13.32 2.15
C VAL A 98 -0.43 -14.19 1.01
N GLY A 99 0.48 -14.53 0.11
CA GLY A 99 0.23 -15.48 -0.97
C GLY A 99 0.88 -16.82 -0.66
N THR A 100 0.11 -17.89 -0.78
CA THR A 100 0.59 -19.26 -0.57
C THR A 100 0.48 -20.05 -1.86
N LEU A 101 1.58 -20.70 -2.22
CA LEU A 101 1.68 -21.57 -3.39
C LEU A 101 1.53 -23.04 -2.96
N LYS A 102 1.02 -23.88 -3.85
CA LYS A 102 0.93 -25.33 -3.60
C LYS A 102 2.31 -25.99 -3.50
N SER A 103 3.25 -25.51 -4.31
CA SER A 103 4.61 -26.04 -4.38
C SER A 103 5.62 -24.89 -4.37
N PRO A 104 6.84 -25.12 -3.87
CA PRO A 104 7.90 -24.15 -3.97
C PRO A 104 8.16 -23.74 -5.43
N LEU A 105 8.51 -22.49 -5.65
CA LEU A 105 8.86 -21.99 -6.99
C LEU A 105 10.14 -22.67 -7.49
N PRO A 106 10.16 -23.16 -8.74
CA PRO A 106 11.39 -23.66 -9.35
C PRO A 106 12.38 -22.54 -9.64
N ALA A 107 13.61 -22.88 -10.00
CA ALA A 107 14.59 -21.89 -10.45
C ALA A 107 14.06 -21.13 -11.67
N GLY A 108 14.25 -19.83 -11.70
CA GLY A 108 13.79 -18.98 -12.79
C GLY A 108 13.57 -17.54 -12.36
N THR A 109 13.11 -16.73 -13.30
CA THR A 109 12.70 -15.35 -13.04
C THR A 109 11.18 -15.26 -13.04
N PHE A 110 10.65 -14.55 -12.08
CA PHE A 110 9.21 -14.42 -11.85
C PHE A 110 8.80 -12.97 -11.78
N THR A 111 7.60 -12.68 -12.25
CA THR A 111 6.91 -11.43 -12.01
C THR A 111 5.73 -11.67 -11.08
N LEU A 112 5.74 -11.00 -9.93
CA LEU A 112 4.63 -10.98 -8.99
C LEU A 112 3.78 -9.75 -9.29
N GLY A 113 2.53 -9.98 -9.67
CA GLY A 113 1.52 -8.95 -9.83
C GLY A 113 0.58 -8.94 -8.64
N TRP A 114 0.15 -7.79 -8.21
CA TRP A 114 -0.76 -7.66 -7.09
C TRP A 114 -1.80 -6.56 -7.32
N HIS A 115 -2.93 -6.70 -6.65
CA HIS A 115 -3.93 -5.67 -6.48
C HIS A 115 -4.34 -5.61 -5.02
N ALA A 116 -4.52 -4.40 -4.51
CA ALA A 116 -4.90 -4.16 -3.13
C ALA A 116 -6.04 -3.15 -3.08
N VAL A 117 -7.07 -3.50 -2.32
CA VAL A 117 -8.23 -2.64 -2.08
C VAL A 117 -8.29 -2.31 -0.61
N THR A 118 -8.42 -1.05 -0.29
CA THR A 118 -8.56 -0.57 1.09
C THR A 118 -10.02 -0.39 1.48
N ALA A 119 -10.27 -0.21 2.79
CA ALA A 119 -11.62 -0.08 3.33
C ALA A 119 -12.42 1.11 2.77
N ASP A 120 -11.72 2.14 2.30
CA ASP A 120 -12.30 3.30 1.62
C ASP A 120 -12.53 3.09 0.11
N THR A 121 -12.42 1.84 -0.37
CA THR A 121 -12.64 1.40 -1.76
C THR A 121 -11.59 1.85 -2.79
N HIS A 122 -10.44 2.38 -2.38
CA HIS A 122 -9.34 2.64 -3.28
C HIS A 122 -8.66 1.34 -3.70
N ARG A 123 -8.48 1.17 -5.00
CA ARG A 123 -7.76 0.04 -5.58
C ARG A 123 -6.43 0.53 -6.17
N VAL A 124 -5.37 -0.15 -5.81
CA VAL A 124 -4.05 0.03 -6.42
C VAL A 124 -3.53 -1.30 -6.93
N GLU A 125 -2.71 -1.23 -7.96
CA GLU A 125 -2.08 -2.38 -8.60
C GLU A 125 -0.60 -2.13 -8.79
N GLY A 126 0.17 -3.19 -8.84
CA GLY A 126 1.58 -3.11 -9.14
C GLY A 126 2.16 -4.46 -9.46
N SER A 127 3.42 -4.45 -9.86
CA SER A 127 4.19 -5.67 -10.11
C SER A 127 5.67 -5.41 -9.92
N TYR A 128 6.40 -6.49 -9.67
CA TYR A 128 7.85 -6.48 -9.64
C TYR A 128 8.39 -7.88 -9.97
N SER A 129 9.66 -7.95 -10.27
CA SER A 129 10.32 -9.20 -10.61
C SER A 129 11.34 -9.60 -9.55
N PHE A 130 11.50 -10.91 -9.39
CA PHE A 130 12.54 -11.53 -8.56
C PHE A 130 12.99 -12.83 -9.21
N THR A 131 14.11 -13.36 -8.74
CA THR A 131 14.71 -14.59 -9.27
C THR A 131 14.81 -15.65 -8.17
N VAL A 132 14.54 -16.88 -8.51
CA VAL A 132 14.79 -18.07 -7.69
C VAL A 132 16.02 -18.78 -8.23
N LYS A 133 16.98 -19.04 -7.36
CA LYS A 133 18.22 -19.76 -7.69
C LYS A 133 18.01 -21.25 -7.83
#